data_751daeca9d0f6dd3cdb3bb62dc20a434
#
_entry.id   751daeca9d0f6dd3cdb3bb62dc20a434
#
_cell.length_a   1.000
_cell.length_b   1.000
_cell.length_c   1.000
_cell.angle_alpha   90.00
_cell.angle_beta   90.00
_cell.angle_gamma   90.00
#
_symmetry.space_group_name_H-M   'P 1'
#
loop_
_entity.id
_entity.type
_entity.pdbx_description
1 polymer ?
#
loop_
_entity_poly.entity_id
_entity_poly.type
_entity_poly.pdbx_seq_one_letter_code
_entity_poly.pdbx_strand_id
1 'polypeptide(L)'
;MAFSSPRSARPRQVLGALRPRRGAPAATPEPATPTPIRPRSRSAIVAAAVYDGDGHRTASFTRLADTFRTLRSTPNGMAWIGLERPDERELAALAREFDLHPLAIEDAIQAHQRPKIERYGDTLFVVLHAARYLDSIEEVEFSELHLFVGPDFVVSVRHGDSPDLATVRARLESTPQMLSRGPEAVLYAIMDRVVDDYAPVISGLDFDIDQIESEVFSGDKSVSRRIYELSREVVDFQRAVRPLQNVCQSLAKGAEKYHVDDELQAYLRDVADHLIEVAESVETFRVVLRDILTVNATLVAQRQNEEMTHLTEVSIKQGDEVKKISGWAAIIFAPSLVGSVYGMNFDVMPELHAQWGYPLALLAMITVSVGLFAVFRWKKWM
;
A
#
# COMPACT_ATOMS: atom_id res chain seq x y z
N MET A 1 -39.66 -43.41 -10.47
CA MET A 1 -40.31 -43.41 -9.13
C MET A 1 -39.94 -42.12 -8.40
N ALA A 2 -40.98 -41.42 -8.02
CA ALA A 2 -41.12 -40.30 -7.12
C ALA A 2 -40.35 -38.98 -7.39
N PHE A 3 -41.01 -38.07 -8.06
CA PHE A 3 -40.81 -36.62 -8.05
C PHE A 3 -41.20 -36.01 -6.70
N SER A 4 -40.43 -35.10 -6.15
CA SER A 4 -40.88 -34.19 -5.09
C SER A 4 -40.44 -32.77 -5.41
N SER A 5 -41.41 -31.91 -5.69
CA SER A 5 -41.27 -30.46 -5.95
C SER A 5 -41.16 -29.68 -4.64
N PRO A 6 -40.39 -28.57 -4.57
CA PRO A 6 -40.49 -27.63 -3.46
C PRO A 6 -41.50 -26.51 -3.74
N ARG A 7 -42.23 -26.18 -2.69
CA ARG A 7 -43.31 -25.16 -2.60
C ARG A 7 -42.76 -23.74 -2.74
N SER A 8 -43.51 -22.94 -3.54
CA SER A 8 -43.40 -21.49 -3.63
C SER A 8 -43.79 -20.78 -2.33
N ALA A 9 -42.95 -19.86 -1.86
CA ALA A 9 -43.26 -18.89 -0.82
C ALA A 9 -43.39 -17.49 -1.44
N ARG A 10 -44.57 -16.86 -1.28
CA ARG A 10 -44.92 -15.51 -1.71
C ARG A 10 -44.24 -14.46 -0.81
N PRO A 11 -43.82 -13.30 -1.32
CA PRO A 11 -43.30 -12.22 -0.49
C PRO A 11 -44.46 -11.41 0.12
N ARG A 12 -44.41 -11.18 1.43
CA ARG A 12 -45.27 -10.22 2.16
C ARG A 12 -44.72 -8.81 1.95
N GLN A 13 -45.52 -7.94 1.34
CA GLN A 13 -45.33 -6.48 1.40
C GLN A 13 -45.63 -6.00 2.81
N VAL A 14 -44.68 -5.25 3.39
CA VAL A 14 -44.92 -4.41 4.58
C VAL A 14 -44.52 -2.99 4.21
N LEU A 15 -45.50 -2.16 3.90
CA LEU A 15 -45.36 -0.70 3.91
C LEU A 15 -45.28 -0.25 5.37
N GLY A 16 -44.10 0.26 5.78
CA GLY A 16 -43.88 0.92 7.05
C GLY A 16 -43.47 2.37 6.81
N ALA A 17 -44.31 3.30 7.27
CA ALA A 17 -44.14 4.74 7.12
C ALA A 17 -42.84 5.27 7.76
N LEU A 18 -42.06 6.01 6.97
CA LEU A 18 -40.89 6.77 7.43
C LEU A 18 -41.35 7.99 8.24
N ARG A 19 -41.15 7.97 9.57
CA ARG A 19 -41.12 9.16 10.43
C ARG A 19 -39.71 9.70 10.48
N PRO A 20 -39.46 11.02 10.37
CA PRO A 20 -38.14 11.59 10.52
C PRO A 20 -37.71 11.53 12.01
N ARG A 21 -36.58 10.84 12.29
CA ARG A 21 -35.93 10.87 13.58
C ARG A 21 -35.21 12.21 13.75
N ARG A 22 -35.58 12.98 14.74
CA ARG A 22 -34.84 14.12 15.27
C ARG A 22 -33.43 13.65 15.68
N GLY A 23 -32.39 14.37 15.19
CA GLY A 23 -31.01 14.11 15.54
C GLY A 23 -30.76 14.23 17.04
N ALA A 24 -30.13 13.20 17.59
CA ALA A 24 -29.48 13.28 18.90
C ALA A 24 -28.18 14.08 18.78
N PRO A 25 -27.77 14.86 19.79
CA PRO A 25 -26.52 15.60 19.77
C PRO A 25 -25.33 14.64 19.69
N ALA A 26 -24.34 14.97 18.84
CA ALA A 26 -23.10 14.23 18.71
C ALA A 26 -22.41 14.11 20.08
N ALA A 27 -22.16 12.88 20.51
CA ALA A 27 -21.35 12.61 21.70
C ALA A 27 -19.91 13.03 21.39
N THR A 28 -19.36 13.89 22.23
CA THR A 28 -17.92 14.25 22.24
C THR A 28 -17.12 12.97 22.45
N PRO A 29 -16.05 12.70 21.66
CA PRO A 29 -15.23 11.54 21.90
C PRO A 29 -14.54 11.66 23.27
N GLU A 30 -14.80 10.73 24.17
CA GLU A 30 -14.04 10.56 25.40
C GLU A 30 -12.55 10.36 25.05
N PRO A 31 -11.61 10.99 25.80
CA PRO A 31 -10.19 10.75 25.59
C PRO A 31 -9.90 9.27 25.83
N ALA A 32 -9.28 8.64 24.85
CA ALA A 32 -8.88 7.24 24.92
C ALA A 32 -8.05 7.01 26.19
N THR A 33 -8.56 6.18 27.08
CA THR A 33 -7.83 5.71 28.26
C THR A 33 -6.54 5.03 27.79
N PRO A 34 -5.35 5.43 28.28
CA PRO A 34 -4.12 4.79 27.90
C PRO A 34 -4.21 3.30 28.27
N THR A 35 -4.01 2.43 27.28
CA THR A 35 -3.97 0.98 27.47
C THR A 35 -2.93 0.69 28.56
N PRO A 36 -3.27 -0.06 29.63
CA PRO A 36 -2.31 -0.34 30.68
C PRO A 36 -1.14 -1.15 30.08
N ILE A 37 0.06 -0.56 30.17
CA ILE A 37 1.33 -1.21 29.83
C ILE A 37 1.42 -2.43 30.75
N ARG A 38 1.24 -3.64 30.23
CA ARG A 38 1.48 -4.88 30.95
C ARG A 38 2.92 -4.88 31.45
N PRO A 39 3.19 -5.13 32.73
CA PRO A 39 4.55 -5.23 33.23
C PRO A 39 5.24 -6.39 32.50
N ARG A 40 6.25 -6.10 31.67
CA ARG A 40 7.11 -7.10 31.07
C ARG A 40 7.94 -7.75 32.20
N SER A 41 7.61 -8.96 32.59
CA SER A 41 8.39 -9.76 33.55
C SER A 41 9.47 -10.61 32.87
N ARG A 42 9.71 -10.44 31.58
CA ARG A 42 10.77 -11.16 30.84
C ARG A 42 11.85 -10.19 30.41
N SER A 43 13.11 -10.55 30.71
CA SER A 43 14.31 -9.89 30.14
C SER A 43 14.21 -9.87 28.62
N ALA A 44 14.62 -8.77 27.99
CA ALA A 44 14.69 -8.67 26.55
C ALA A 44 15.80 -9.57 25.96
N ILE A 45 16.68 -10.13 26.77
CA ILE A 45 17.70 -11.07 26.31
C ILE A 45 17.02 -12.35 25.84
N VAL A 46 17.07 -12.57 24.53
CA VAL A 46 16.51 -13.78 23.86
C VAL A 46 17.56 -14.89 23.87
N ALA A 47 18.83 -14.53 23.67
CA ALA A 47 19.95 -15.46 23.68
C ALA A 47 21.24 -14.72 24.01
N ALA A 48 22.11 -15.32 24.82
CA ALA A 48 23.45 -14.85 25.07
C ALA A 48 24.37 -16.05 25.17
N ALA A 49 25.46 -16.05 24.39
CA ALA A 49 26.42 -17.14 24.38
C ALA A 49 27.85 -16.57 24.31
N VAL A 50 28.79 -17.31 24.89
CA VAL A 50 30.22 -17.06 24.77
C VAL A 50 30.85 -18.21 23.99
N TYR A 51 31.69 -17.87 23.05
CA TYR A 51 32.46 -18.78 22.19
C TYR A 51 33.96 -18.63 22.50
N ASP A 52 34.68 -19.72 22.39
CA ASP A 52 36.13 -19.71 22.50
C ASP A 52 36.81 -19.27 21.19
N GLY A 53 38.17 -19.16 21.20
CA GLY A 53 38.93 -18.78 20.01
C GLY A 53 38.86 -19.76 18.84
N ASP A 54 38.35 -20.98 19.07
CA ASP A 54 38.14 -22.01 18.04
C ASP A 54 36.67 -21.98 17.51
N GLY A 55 35.84 -21.07 18.00
CA GLY A 55 34.47 -20.87 17.57
C GLY A 55 33.46 -21.81 18.23
N HIS A 56 33.85 -22.57 19.26
CA HIS A 56 32.94 -23.45 19.98
C HIS A 56 32.23 -22.71 21.11
N ARG A 57 30.94 -22.97 21.26
CA ARG A 57 30.13 -22.39 22.34
C ARG A 57 30.55 -22.99 23.70
N THR A 58 31.11 -22.15 24.58
CA THR A 58 31.54 -22.54 25.92
C THR A 58 30.40 -22.46 26.93
N ALA A 59 29.53 -21.46 26.83
CA ALA A 59 28.42 -21.24 27.75
C ALA A 59 27.28 -20.43 27.14
N SER A 60 26.07 -20.58 27.70
CA SER A 60 24.90 -19.75 27.39
C SER A 60 24.34 -19.15 28.66
N PHE A 61 23.86 -17.92 28.58
CA PHE A 61 23.41 -17.13 29.72
C PHE A 61 22.06 -16.47 29.47
N THR A 62 21.42 -16.09 30.55
CA THR A 62 20.19 -15.27 30.55
C THR A 62 20.40 -13.88 31.16
N ARG A 63 21.63 -13.60 31.64
CA ARG A 63 21.97 -12.33 32.30
C ARG A 63 23.25 -11.74 31.69
N LEU A 64 23.21 -10.46 31.42
CA LEU A 64 24.30 -9.71 30.79
C LEU A 64 25.61 -9.80 31.59
N ALA A 65 25.53 -9.59 32.92
CA ALA A 65 26.69 -9.59 33.79
C ALA A 65 27.43 -10.94 33.82
N ASP A 66 26.73 -12.06 33.69
CA ASP A 66 27.35 -13.38 33.66
C ASP A 66 28.04 -13.63 32.31
N THR A 67 27.41 -13.19 31.20
CA THR A 67 27.99 -13.23 29.87
C THR A 67 29.29 -12.44 29.82
N PHE A 68 29.26 -11.20 30.31
CA PHE A 68 30.43 -10.32 30.32
C PHE A 68 31.57 -10.89 31.18
N ARG A 69 31.26 -11.43 32.38
CA ARG A 69 32.28 -12.04 33.27
C ARG A 69 32.95 -13.23 32.58
N THR A 70 32.18 -14.08 31.94
CA THR A 70 32.71 -15.26 31.26
C THR A 70 33.52 -14.87 30.04
N LEU A 71 33.08 -13.88 29.25
CA LEU A 71 33.85 -13.35 28.13
C LEU A 71 35.24 -12.90 28.60
N ARG A 72 35.33 -12.10 29.68
CA ARG A 72 36.60 -11.61 30.23
C ARG A 72 37.51 -12.71 30.75
N SER A 73 37.01 -13.90 31.04
CA SER A 73 37.79 -15.06 31.48
C SER A 73 38.10 -16.06 30.34
N THR A 74 37.56 -15.84 29.11
CA THR A 74 37.76 -16.72 27.96
C THR A 74 38.82 -16.09 27.03
N PRO A 75 40.06 -16.63 26.96
CA PRO A 75 41.08 -16.10 26.07
C PRO A 75 40.64 -16.18 24.59
N ASN A 76 40.85 -15.07 23.86
CA ASN A 76 40.44 -14.94 22.45
C ASN A 76 38.95 -15.31 22.19
N GLY A 77 38.13 -15.26 23.23
CA GLY A 77 36.70 -15.57 23.11
C GLY A 77 35.90 -14.38 22.61
N MET A 78 34.69 -14.66 22.09
CA MET A 78 33.73 -13.65 21.77
C MET A 78 32.36 -13.93 22.40
N ALA A 79 31.55 -12.89 22.63
CA ALA A 79 30.18 -12.99 23.06
C ALA A 79 29.22 -12.61 21.93
N TRP A 80 28.14 -13.36 21.75
CA TRP A 80 27.01 -12.94 20.91
C TRP A 80 25.73 -12.89 21.73
N ILE A 81 25.18 -11.66 21.89
CA ILE A 81 24.02 -11.35 22.70
C ILE A 81 22.90 -10.86 21.79
N GLY A 82 21.74 -11.52 21.88
CA GLY A 82 20.52 -11.13 21.15
C GLY A 82 19.48 -10.56 22.11
N LEU A 83 18.99 -9.35 21.79
CA LEU A 83 17.89 -8.72 22.48
C LEU A 83 16.71 -8.51 21.52
N GLU A 84 15.49 -8.61 22.07
CA GLU A 84 14.27 -8.35 21.36
C GLU A 84 13.48 -7.25 22.07
N ARG A 85 13.29 -6.11 21.37
CA ARG A 85 12.55 -4.94 21.87
C ARG A 85 12.95 -4.55 23.30
N PRO A 86 14.28 -4.34 23.58
CA PRO A 86 14.74 -3.97 24.90
C PRO A 86 14.18 -2.61 25.35
N ASP A 87 14.07 -2.42 26.65
CA ASP A 87 13.76 -1.12 27.20
C ASP A 87 15.03 -0.25 27.37
N GLU A 88 14.85 1.05 27.65
CA GLU A 88 15.96 1.99 27.83
C GLU A 88 16.94 1.56 28.95
N ARG A 89 16.45 0.89 30.00
CA ARG A 89 17.28 0.45 31.13
C ARG A 89 18.17 -0.72 30.74
N GLU A 90 17.65 -1.62 29.92
CA GLU A 90 18.39 -2.77 29.40
C GLU A 90 19.48 -2.31 28.44
N LEU A 91 19.17 -1.35 27.53
CA LEU A 91 20.16 -0.73 26.65
C LEU A 91 21.20 0.08 27.42
N ALA A 92 20.81 0.82 28.45
CA ALA A 92 21.76 1.55 29.31
C ALA A 92 22.65 0.61 30.14
N ALA A 93 22.17 -0.57 30.53
CA ALA A 93 22.99 -1.60 31.17
C ALA A 93 23.99 -2.16 30.18
N LEU A 94 23.57 -2.46 28.96
CA LEU A 94 24.45 -2.91 27.88
C LEU A 94 25.55 -1.89 27.55
N ALA A 95 25.19 -0.61 27.46
CA ALA A 95 26.13 0.47 27.19
C ALA A 95 27.26 0.53 28.23
N ARG A 96 26.95 0.33 29.49
CA ARG A 96 27.94 0.36 30.58
C ARG A 96 28.86 -0.85 30.59
N GLU A 97 28.35 -2.04 30.25
CA GLU A 97 29.15 -3.28 30.26
C GLU A 97 30.12 -3.34 29.05
N PHE A 98 29.70 -2.85 27.88
CA PHE A 98 30.42 -2.94 26.62
C PHE A 98 31.01 -1.59 26.15
N ASP A 99 30.96 -0.55 26.97
CA ASP A 99 31.42 0.81 26.66
C ASP A 99 30.88 1.34 25.30
N LEU A 100 29.59 1.20 25.09
CA LEU A 100 28.95 1.61 23.84
C LEU A 100 28.71 3.12 23.79
N HIS A 101 28.93 3.70 22.61
CA HIS A 101 28.80 5.14 22.43
C HIS A 101 27.36 5.63 22.65
N PRO A 102 27.15 6.75 23.39
CA PRO A 102 25.79 7.23 23.70
C PRO A 102 24.90 7.48 22.49
N LEU A 103 25.45 8.02 21.38
CA LEU A 103 24.66 8.24 20.15
C LEU A 103 24.14 6.93 19.53
N ALA A 104 24.97 5.87 19.53
CA ALA A 104 24.52 4.57 19.01
C ALA A 104 23.42 3.94 19.88
N ILE A 105 23.46 4.18 21.19
CA ILE A 105 22.41 3.75 22.12
C ILE A 105 21.13 4.59 21.92
N GLU A 106 21.24 5.90 21.73
CA GLU A 106 20.12 6.77 21.42
C GLU A 106 19.39 6.31 20.15
N ASP A 107 20.13 6.02 19.08
CA ASP A 107 19.58 5.49 17.83
C ASP A 107 18.88 4.14 18.03
N ALA A 108 19.45 3.26 18.85
CA ALA A 108 18.85 1.96 19.15
C ALA A 108 17.57 2.05 20.01
N ILE A 109 17.43 3.09 20.82
CA ILE A 109 16.22 3.38 21.60
C ILE A 109 15.12 3.98 20.73
N GLN A 110 15.48 4.96 19.89
CA GLN A 110 14.51 5.70 19.08
C GLN A 110 13.94 4.84 17.96
N ALA A 111 14.70 3.88 17.45
CA ALA A 111 14.39 3.10 16.24
C ALA A 111 14.05 4.00 15.01
N HIS A 112 13.54 3.44 13.92
CA HIS A 112 13.19 4.16 12.68
C HIS A 112 14.40 4.83 12.01
N GLN A 113 15.58 4.24 12.19
CA GLN A 113 16.81 4.65 11.54
C GLN A 113 16.88 4.11 10.11
N ARG A 114 17.58 4.80 9.21
CA ARG A 114 17.89 4.24 7.89
C ARG A 114 19.06 3.25 8.02
N PRO A 115 19.14 2.23 7.15
CA PRO A 115 20.31 1.37 7.11
C PRO A 115 21.59 2.20 7.00
N LYS A 116 22.53 1.98 7.92
CA LYS A 116 23.80 2.72 8.01
C LYS A 116 24.86 1.92 8.72
N ILE A 117 26.12 2.33 8.53
CA ILE A 117 27.28 1.85 9.28
C ILE A 117 28.04 3.04 9.82
N GLU A 118 28.30 3.03 11.11
CA GLU A 118 29.05 4.06 11.83
C GLU A 118 30.08 3.40 12.74
N ARG A 119 31.23 4.02 12.89
CA ARG A 119 32.28 3.52 13.78
C ARG A 119 32.49 4.47 14.97
N TYR A 120 32.40 3.94 16.16
CA TYR A 120 32.62 4.61 17.42
C TYR A 120 33.75 3.90 18.15
N GLY A 121 34.99 4.50 18.10
CA GLY A 121 36.19 3.83 18.63
C GLY A 121 36.44 2.50 17.93
N ASP A 122 36.43 1.41 18.69
CA ASP A 122 36.63 0.05 18.19
C ASP A 122 35.31 -0.71 17.94
N THR A 123 34.15 -0.05 18.13
CA THR A 123 32.85 -0.64 17.90
C THR A 123 32.24 -0.14 16.61
N LEU A 124 31.74 -1.05 15.76
CA LEU A 124 30.87 -0.75 14.62
C LEU A 124 29.43 -0.76 15.09
N PHE A 125 28.69 0.27 14.73
CA PHE A 125 27.25 0.31 14.85
C PHE A 125 26.63 0.18 13.45
N VAL A 126 25.84 -0.87 13.24
CA VAL A 126 25.22 -1.19 11.94
C VAL A 126 23.73 -1.27 12.12
N VAL A 127 22.99 -0.54 11.29
CA VAL A 127 21.52 -0.62 11.22
C VAL A 127 21.16 -1.31 9.93
N LEU A 128 20.34 -2.37 10.03
CA LEU A 128 19.81 -3.14 8.91
C LEU A 128 18.29 -3.11 8.95
N HIS A 129 17.67 -3.15 7.78
CA HIS A 129 16.23 -3.37 7.64
C HIS A 129 16.00 -4.74 7.04
N ALA A 130 15.50 -5.68 7.83
CA ALA A 130 15.00 -6.94 7.32
C ALA A 130 13.58 -6.73 6.75
N ALA A 131 13.24 -7.50 5.73
CA ALA A 131 11.89 -7.53 5.15
C ALA A 131 11.38 -8.96 5.07
N ARG A 132 10.07 -9.13 5.20
CA ARG A 132 9.38 -10.39 5.05
C ARG A 132 8.06 -10.18 4.30
N TYR A 133 7.80 -11.02 3.30
CA TYR A 133 6.51 -11.01 2.61
C TYR A 133 5.48 -11.83 3.41
N LEU A 134 4.30 -11.27 3.61
CA LEU A 134 3.19 -11.88 4.33
C LEU A 134 2.11 -12.32 3.33
N ASP A 135 2.21 -13.54 2.81
CA ASP A 135 1.29 -14.09 1.79
C ASP A 135 -0.19 -13.98 2.15
N SER A 136 -0.53 -14.01 3.44
CA SER A 136 -1.93 -14.01 3.89
C SER A 136 -2.65 -12.67 3.70
N ILE A 137 -1.92 -11.57 3.61
CA ILE A 137 -2.42 -10.21 3.47
C ILE A 137 -1.76 -9.46 2.31
N GLU A 138 -0.85 -10.12 1.57
CA GLU A 138 -0.12 -9.55 0.42
C GLU A 138 0.59 -8.23 0.80
N GLU A 139 1.33 -8.23 1.91
CA GLU A 139 2.05 -7.05 2.40
C GLU A 139 3.50 -7.38 2.77
N VAL A 140 4.38 -6.39 2.61
CA VAL A 140 5.78 -6.46 3.06
C VAL A 140 5.91 -5.92 4.47
N GLU A 141 6.30 -6.78 5.42
CA GLU A 141 6.62 -6.38 6.78
C GLU A 141 8.12 -6.04 6.91
N PHE A 142 8.41 -4.89 7.51
CA PHE A 142 9.78 -4.44 7.78
C PHE A 142 10.12 -4.54 9.25
N SER A 143 11.36 -4.96 9.53
CA SER A 143 11.92 -5.04 10.87
C SER A 143 13.27 -4.36 10.92
N GLU A 144 13.51 -3.55 11.95
CA GLU A 144 14.78 -2.88 12.17
C GLU A 144 15.66 -3.72 13.11
N LEU A 145 16.93 -3.88 12.71
CA LEU A 145 17.95 -4.63 13.44
C LEU A 145 19.17 -3.74 13.65
N HIS A 146 19.56 -3.55 14.90
CA HIS A 146 20.77 -2.82 15.28
C HIS A 146 21.83 -3.82 15.73
N LEU A 147 23.04 -3.68 15.20
CA LEU A 147 24.20 -4.48 15.54
C LEU A 147 25.29 -3.61 16.11
N PHE A 148 25.78 -3.97 17.28
CA PHE A 148 27.00 -3.43 17.86
C PHE A 148 28.05 -4.52 17.76
N VAL A 149 29.07 -4.29 16.95
CA VAL A 149 30.15 -5.23 16.67
C VAL A 149 31.43 -4.65 17.23
N GLY A 150 31.90 -5.20 18.35
CA GLY A 150 33.12 -4.83 19.01
C GLY A 150 34.24 -5.83 18.74
N PRO A 151 35.41 -5.66 19.33
CA PRO A 151 36.55 -6.55 19.10
C PRO A 151 36.36 -7.99 19.57
N ASP A 152 35.51 -8.19 20.60
CA ASP A 152 35.25 -9.48 21.23
C ASP A 152 33.76 -9.72 21.50
N PHE A 153 32.85 -8.93 20.85
CA PHE A 153 31.42 -9.13 21.04
C PHE A 153 30.58 -8.71 19.83
N VAL A 154 29.41 -9.32 19.72
CA VAL A 154 28.29 -8.83 18.90
C VAL A 154 27.06 -8.72 19.78
N VAL A 155 26.41 -7.55 19.73
CA VAL A 155 25.07 -7.37 20.29
C VAL A 155 24.11 -7.10 19.15
N SER A 156 23.07 -7.92 19.03
CA SER A 156 21.99 -7.75 18.08
C SER A 156 20.71 -7.34 18.80
N VAL A 157 20.17 -6.16 18.45
CA VAL A 157 18.92 -5.62 18.98
C VAL A 157 17.88 -5.64 17.87
N ARG A 158 16.84 -6.45 18.02
CA ARG A 158 15.77 -6.61 17.04
C ARG A 158 14.48 -5.93 17.50
N HIS A 159 13.88 -5.12 16.61
CA HIS A 159 12.63 -4.39 16.86
C HIS A 159 11.40 -5.03 16.21
N GLY A 160 11.55 -6.15 15.52
CA GLY A 160 10.48 -6.90 14.86
C GLY A 160 10.74 -8.41 14.91
N ASP A 161 9.97 -9.18 14.16
CA ASP A 161 10.04 -10.65 14.16
C ASP A 161 11.06 -11.21 13.16
N SER A 162 11.44 -10.43 12.14
CA SER A 162 12.46 -10.78 11.14
C SER A 162 13.79 -10.04 11.42
N PRO A 163 14.97 -10.62 11.06
CA PRO A 163 15.19 -12.00 10.62
C PRO A 163 15.19 -12.98 11.79
N ASP A 164 15.08 -14.28 11.48
CA ASP A 164 15.26 -15.35 12.48
C ASP A 164 16.75 -15.55 12.84
N LEU A 165 17.21 -14.81 13.84
CA LEU A 165 18.59 -14.88 14.32
C LEU A 165 18.91 -16.21 15.04
N ALA A 166 17.91 -16.99 15.46
CA ALA A 166 18.14 -18.30 16.06
C ALA A 166 18.65 -19.29 15.00
N THR A 167 18.08 -19.26 13.81
CA THR A 167 18.55 -20.04 12.66
C THR A 167 19.95 -19.62 12.22
N VAL A 168 20.23 -18.31 12.15
CA VAL A 168 21.56 -17.79 11.83
C VAL A 168 22.60 -18.30 12.84
N ARG A 169 22.30 -18.23 14.14
CA ARG A 169 23.15 -18.74 15.21
C ARG A 169 23.40 -20.23 15.08
N ALA A 170 22.35 -21.03 14.89
CA ALA A 170 22.47 -22.48 14.74
C ALA A 170 23.35 -22.87 13.54
N ARG A 171 23.22 -22.14 12.40
CA ARG A 171 24.07 -22.31 11.21
C ARG A 171 25.54 -22.03 11.50
N LEU A 172 25.84 -20.90 12.15
CA LEU A 172 27.22 -20.54 12.53
C LEU A 172 27.82 -21.52 13.54
N GLU A 173 27.05 -21.96 14.54
CA GLU A 173 27.48 -22.97 15.52
C GLU A 173 27.76 -24.34 14.90
N SER A 174 27.15 -24.65 13.76
CA SER A 174 27.47 -25.86 12.99
C SER A 174 28.75 -25.72 12.14
N THR A 175 29.31 -24.51 12.05
CA THR A 175 30.54 -24.21 11.30
C THR A 175 31.51 -23.40 12.19
N PRO A 176 32.14 -24.02 13.21
CA PRO A 176 32.98 -23.30 14.17
C PRO A 176 34.13 -22.52 13.54
N GLN A 177 34.65 -22.99 12.39
CA GLN A 177 35.70 -22.31 11.62
C GLN A 177 35.27 -20.92 11.15
N MET A 178 33.96 -20.70 10.92
CA MET A 178 33.45 -19.38 10.61
C MET A 178 33.37 -18.50 11.86
N LEU A 179 32.87 -19.06 12.99
CA LEU A 179 32.80 -18.33 14.25
C LEU A 179 34.21 -17.97 14.83
N SER A 180 35.23 -18.79 14.57
CA SER A 180 36.60 -18.52 15.03
C SER A 180 37.24 -17.29 14.36
N ARG A 181 36.60 -16.75 13.28
CA ARG A 181 36.98 -15.48 12.62
C ARG A 181 36.54 -14.26 13.40
N GLY A 182 35.77 -14.43 14.47
CA GLY A 182 35.39 -13.35 15.37
C GLY A 182 34.04 -12.69 15.08
N PRO A 183 33.80 -11.52 15.66
CA PRO A 183 32.51 -10.81 15.59
C PRO A 183 32.08 -10.44 14.16
N GLU A 184 33.03 -10.20 13.26
CA GLU A 184 32.77 -9.85 11.87
C GLU A 184 32.10 -10.99 11.09
N ALA A 185 32.38 -12.25 11.44
CA ALA A 185 31.70 -13.41 10.87
C ALA A 185 30.22 -13.48 11.25
N VAL A 186 29.90 -13.04 12.47
CA VAL A 186 28.50 -12.91 12.91
C VAL A 186 27.79 -11.78 12.15
N LEU A 187 28.46 -10.63 11.97
CA LEU A 187 27.95 -9.52 11.16
C LEU A 187 27.64 -9.98 9.73
N TYR A 188 28.59 -10.67 9.09
CA TYR A 188 28.41 -11.23 7.76
C TYR A 188 27.17 -12.15 7.71
N ALA A 189 27.09 -13.13 8.60
CA ALA A 189 26.01 -14.12 8.56
C ALA A 189 24.63 -13.50 8.80
N ILE A 190 24.55 -12.43 9.58
CA ILE A 190 23.31 -11.68 9.77
C ILE A 190 22.97 -10.89 8.51
N MET A 191 23.95 -10.25 7.86
CA MET A 191 23.73 -9.52 6.61
C MET A 191 23.32 -10.45 5.47
N ASP A 192 24.00 -11.60 5.32
CA ASP A 192 23.66 -12.68 4.39
C ASP A 192 22.19 -13.09 4.55
N ARG A 193 21.79 -13.39 5.78
CA ARG A 193 20.40 -13.75 6.07
C ARG A 193 19.40 -12.64 5.74
N VAL A 194 19.71 -11.39 6.04
CA VAL A 194 18.81 -10.26 5.71
C VAL A 194 18.63 -10.12 4.21
N VAL A 195 19.67 -10.32 3.43
CA VAL A 195 19.62 -10.24 1.96
C VAL A 195 18.93 -11.46 1.36
N ASP A 196 19.19 -12.66 1.88
CA ASP A 196 18.47 -13.89 1.49
C ASP A 196 16.96 -13.77 1.69
N ASP A 197 16.55 -13.16 2.81
CA ASP A 197 15.13 -12.93 3.13
C ASP A 197 14.43 -11.95 2.17
N TYR A 198 15.19 -11.20 1.35
CA TYR A 198 14.61 -10.33 0.31
C TYR A 198 14.13 -11.10 -0.93
N ALA A 199 14.66 -12.29 -1.22
CA ALA A 199 14.24 -13.06 -2.39
C ALA A 199 12.76 -13.47 -2.35
N PRO A 200 12.19 -13.97 -1.23
CA PRO A 200 10.74 -14.17 -1.11
C PRO A 200 9.92 -12.88 -1.28
N VAL A 201 10.44 -11.73 -0.81
CA VAL A 201 9.77 -10.43 -0.97
C VAL A 201 9.70 -10.03 -2.44
N ILE A 202 10.81 -10.17 -3.18
CA ILE A 202 10.83 -9.94 -4.63
C ILE A 202 9.81 -10.82 -5.34
N SER A 203 9.75 -12.12 -5.00
CA SER A 203 8.81 -13.06 -5.63
C SER A 203 7.34 -12.72 -5.33
N GLY A 204 7.04 -12.28 -4.10
CA GLY A 204 5.69 -11.84 -3.72
C GLY A 204 5.27 -10.57 -4.46
N LEU A 205 6.13 -9.55 -4.48
CA LEU A 205 5.87 -8.29 -5.18
C LEU A 205 5.72 -8.49 -6.70
N ASP A 206 6.51 -9.37 -7.32
CA ASP A 206 6.41 -9.72 -8.73
C ASP A 206 5.04 -10.34 -9.05
N PHE A 207 4.60 -11.28 -8.22
CA PHE A 207 3.30 -11.91 -8.33
C PHE A 207 2.13 -10.90 -8.20
N ASP A 208 2.22 -9.98 -7.24
CA ASP A 208 1.20 -8.93 -7.04
C ASP A 208 1.14 -7.97 -8.23
N ILE A 209 2.28 -7.66 -8.84
CA ILE A 209 2.36 -6.81 -10.04
C ILE A 209 1.65 -7.49 -11.21
N ASP A 210 1.90 -8.79 -11.45
CA ASP A 210 1.25 -9.57 -12.50
C ASP A 210 -0.27 -9.64 -12.32
N GLN A 211 -0.72 -9.81 -11.09
CA GLN A 211 -2.15 -9.78 -10.76
C GLN A 211 -2.77 -8.41 -11.08
N ILE A 212 -2.15 -7.33 -10.61
CA ILE A 212 -2.62 -5.96 -10.88
C ILE A 212 -2.68 -5.67 -12.37
N GLU A 213 -1.69 -6.11 -13.15
CA GLU A 213 -1.70 -5.95 -14.60
C GLU A 213 -2.94 -6.62 -15.21
N SER A 214 -3.25 -7.84 -14.80
CA SER A 214 -4.45 -8.56 -15.24
C SER A 214 -5.74 -7.86 -14.84
N GLU A 215 -5.83 -7.30 -13.64
CA GLU A 215 -6.98 -6.56 -13.13
C GLU A 215 -7.23 -5.24 -13.86
N VAL A 216 -6.18 -4.52 -14.25
CA VAL A 216 -6.30 -3.29 -15.06
C VAL A 216 -7.04 -3.54 -16.35
N PHE A 217 -6.72 -4.62 -17.05
CA PHE A 217 -7.39 -4.99 -18.30
C PHE A 217 -8.81 -5.54 -18.09
N SER A 218 -9.10 -6.15 -16.94
CA SER A 218 -10.47 -6.60 -16.60
C SER A 218 -11.44 -5.45 -16.30
N GLY A 219 -10.90 -4.30 -15.91
CA GLY A 219 -11.66 -3.08 -15.65
C GLY A 219 -12.20 -2.95 -14.24
N ASP A 220 -11.61 -3.60 -13.29
CA ASP A 220 -11.96 -3.45 -11.89
C ASP A 220 -11.73 -1.98 -11.43
N LYS A 221 -12.72 -1.45 -10.72
CA LYS A 221 -12.67 -0.06 -10.21
C LYS A 221 -11.74 0.08 -8.99
N SER A 222 -11.47 -1.00 -8.29
CA SER A 222 -10.62 -1.01 -7.09
C SER A 222 -9.13 -1.00 -7.42
N VAL A 223 -8.75 -1.37 -8.65
CA VAL A 223 -7.36 -1.57 -9.07
C VAL A 223 -6.48 -0.34 -8.91
N SER A 224 -7.02 0.88 -9.10
CA SER A 224 -6.26 2.13 -8.92
C SER A 224 -5.71 2.28 -7.51
N ARG A 225 -6.48 1.84 -6.51
CA ARG A 225 -6.06 1.85 -5.10
C ARG A 225 -4.98 0.81 -4.85
N ARG A 226 -5.16 -0.40 -5.38
CA ARG A 226 -4.19 -1.49 -5.24
C ARG A 226 -2.85 -1.14 -5.88
N ILE A 227 -2.84 -0.51 -7.08
CA ILE A 227 -1.62 0.01 -7.72
C ILE A 227 -0.88 1.00 -6.80
N TYR A 228 -1.63 1.91 -6.15
CA TYR A 228 -1.05 2.90 -5.25
C TYR A 228 -0.45 2.26 -3.99
N GLU A 229 -1.15 1.32 -3.37
CA GLU A 229 -0.72 0.60 -2.17
C GLU A 229 0.55 -0.19 -2.48
N LEU A 230 0.57 -1.00 -3.53
CA LEU A 230 1.75 -1.76 -3.95
C LEU A 230 2.93 -0.85 -4.35
N SER A 231 2.67 0.27 -5.05
CA SER A 231 3.73 1.24 -5.38
C SER A 231 4.39 1.81 -4.13
N ARG A 232 3.64 1.99 -3.06
CA ARG A 232 4.16 2.47 -1.79
C ARG A 232 5.04 1.43 -1.11
N GLU A 233 4.63 0.16 -1.11
CA GLU A 233 5.42 -0.95 -0.55
C GLU A 233 6.75 -1.11 -1.29
N VAL A 234 6.74 -1.07 -2.62
CA VAL A 234 7.96 -1.11 -3.44
C VAL A 234 8.89 0.06 -3.11
N VAL A 235 8.36 1.27 -2.88
CA VAL A 235 9.16 2.43 -2.45
C VAL A 235 9.74 2.23 -1.05
N ASP A 236 8.99 1.67 -0.12
CA ASP A 236 9.46 1.41 1.23
C ASP A 236 10.52 0.30 1.23
N PHE A 237 10.37 -0.74 0.39
CA PHE A 237 11.38 -1.76 0.17
C PHE A 237 12.66 -1.17 -0.46
N GLN A 238 12.55 -0.27 -1.43
CA GLN A 238 13.71 0.44 -1.98
C GLN A 238 14.47 1.23 -0.91
N ARG A 239 13.77 1.82 0.05
CA ARG A 239 14.40 2.55 1.17
C ARG A 239 15.17 1.64 2.13
N ALA A 240 14.78 0.37 2.22
CA ALA A 240 15.53 -0.64 2.98
C ALA A 240 16.76 -1.11 2.21
N VAL A 241 16.62 -1.43 0.92
CA VAL A 241 17.65 -2.06 0.08
C VAL A 241 18.78 -1.08 -0.28
N ARG A 242 18.42 0.10 -0.81
CA ARG A 242 19.40 1.03 -1.39
C ARG A 242 20.48 1.52 -0.43
N PRO A 243 20.19 1.88 0.84
CA PRO A 243 21.26 2.25 1.79
C PRO A 243 22.12 1.05 2.20
N LEU A 244 21.57 -0.17 2.21
CA LEU A 244 22.31 -1.39 2.56
C LEU A 244 23.42 -1.68 1.54
N GLN A 245 23.24 -1.35 0.25
CA GLN A 245 24.32 -1.41 -0.74
C GLN A 245 25.53 -0.57 -0.32
N ASN A 246 25.31 0.62 0.23
CA ASN A 246 26.39 1.46 0.71
C ASN A 246 27.10 0.85 1.94
N VAL A 247 26.35 0.18 2.81
CA VAL A 247 26.89 -0.56 3.97
C VAL A 247 27.83 -1.67 3.50
N CYS A 248 27.36 -2.54 2.57
CA CYS A 248 28.16 -3.62 2.00
C CYS A 248 29.42 -3.11 1.30
N GLN A 249 29.29 -2.07 0.48
CA GLN A 249 30.45 -1.46 -0.19
C GLN A 249 31.46 -0.85 0.80
N SER A 250 30.98 -0.26 1.88
CA SER A 250 31.84 0.32 2.92
C SER A 250 32.62 -0.75 3.67
N LEU A 251 31.97 -1.88 3.99
CA LEU A 251 32.63 -3.03 4.60
C LEU A 251 33.66 -3.66 3.66
N ALA A 252 33.31 -3.89 2.40
CA ALA A 252 34.20 -4.48 1.41
C ALA A 252 35.45 -3.60 1.12
N LYS A 253 35.28 -2.27 1.05
CA LYS A 253 36.38 -1.32 0.82
C LYS A 253 37.21 -1.06 2.07
N GLY A 254 36.64 -1.26 3.24
CA GLY A 254 37.25 -0.98 4.52
C GLY A 254 37.82 -2.23 5.23
N ALA A 255 38.09 -3.31 4.51
CA ALA A 255 38.44 -4.60 5.09
C ALA A 255 39.55 -4.50 6.17
N GLU A 256 40.68 -3.83 5.91
CA GLU A 256 41.72 -3.60 6.90
C GLU A 256 41.24 -2.76 8.09
N LYS A 257 40.43 -1.74 7.84
CA LYS A 257 39.89 -0.85 8.86
C LYS A 257 38.87 -1.55 9.78
N TYR A 258 38.14 -2.54 9.24
CA TYR A 258 37.08 -3.26 9.93
C TYR A 258 37.49 -4.68 10.35
N HIS A 259 38.79 -5.00 10.27
CA HIS A 259 39.40 -6.30 10.64
C HIS A 259 38.76 -7.49 9.90
N VAL A 260 38.31 -7.28 8.67
CA VAL A 260 37.72 -8.31 7.81
C VAL A 260 38.83 -9.05 7.08
N ASP A 261 38.93 -10.37 7.24
CA ASP A 261 39.92 -11.18 6.52
C ASP A 261 39.54 -11.37 5.03
N ASP A 262 40.53 -11.81 4.22
CA ASP A 262 40.33 -11.93 2.76
C ASP A 262 39.18 -12.90 2.38
N GLU A 263 38.98 -13.96 3.14
CA GLU A 263 37.94 -14.93 2.88
C GLU A 263 36.55 -14.37 3.26
N LEU A 264 36.45 -13.72 4.40
CA LEU A 264 35.20 -13.04 4.81
C LEU A 264 34.86 -11.89 3.85
N GLN A 265 35.89 -11.21 3.29
CA GLN A 265 35.69 -10.21 2.26
C GLN A 265 35.09 -10.80 0.98
N ALA A 266 35.43 -12.05 0.62
CA ALA A 266 34.83 -12.73 -0.52
C ALA A 266 33.33 -13.01 -0.28
N TYR A 267 32.97 -13.44 0.91
CA TYR A 267 31.56 -13.64 1.31
C TYR A 267 30.77 -12.31 1.35
N LEU A 268 31.36 -11.24 1.83
CA LEU A 268 30.71 -9.91 1.81
C LEU A 268 30.50 -9.38 0.38
N ARG A 269 31.38 -9.74 -0.57
CA ARG A 269 31.17 -9.42 -1.99
C ARG A 269 30.00 -10.17 -2.57
N ASP A 270 29.84 -11.45 -2.25
CA ASP A 270 28.70 -12.26 -2.66
C ASP A 270 27.36 -11.68 -2.17
N VAL A 271 27.30 -11.29 -0.89
CA VAL A 271 26.14 -10.55 -0.33
C VAL A 271 25.87 -9.25 -1.10
N ALA A 272 26.93 -8.52 -1.46
CA ALA A 272 26.80 -7.27 -2.22
C ALA A 272 26.27 -7.52 -3.65
N ASP A 273 26.67 -8.61 -4.29
CA ASP A 273 26.19 -8.98 -5.63
C ASP A 273 24.71 -9.36 -5.60
N HIS A 274 24.28 -10.19 -4.64
CA HIS A 274 22.85 -10.51 -4.45
C HIS A 274 22.02 -9.24 -4.18
N LEU A 275 22.55 -8.30 -3.39
CA LEU A 275 21.86 -7.06 -3.10
C LEU A 275 21.72 -6.14 -4.32
N ILE A 276 22.66 -6.22 -5.29
CA ILE A 276 22.55 -5.52 -6.57
C ILE A 276 21.35 -6.09 -7.36
N GLU A 277 21.21 -7.40 -7.47
CA GLU A 277 20.09 -8.07 -8.16
C GLU A 277 18.73 -7.67 -7.53
N VAL A 278 18.66 -7.65 -6.20
CA VAL A 278 17.47 -7.18 -5.48
C VAL A 278 17.16 -5.72 -5.82
N ALA A 279 18.17 -4.85 -5.83
CA ALA A 279 17.97 -3.43 -6.11
C ALA A 279 17.53 -3.16 -7.56
N GLU A 280 18.03 -3.94 -8.53
CA GLU A 280 17.61 -3.89 -9.93
C GLU A 280 16.14 -4.34 -10.09
N SER A 281 15.74 -5.41 -9.40
CA SER A 281 14.37 -5.90 -9.39
C SER A 281 13.41 -4.84 -8.84
N VAL A 282 13.74 -4.22 -7.71
CA VAL A 282 12.94 -3.15 -7.09
C VAL A 282 12.80 -1.94 -8.04
N GLU A 283 13.86 -1.56 -8.73
CA GLU A 283 13.78 -0.44 -9.71
C GLU A 283 12.91 -0.82 -10.91
N THR A 284 12.98 -2.07 -11.37
CA THR A 284 12.11 -2.60 -12.43
C THR A 284 10.64 -2.54 -12.00
N PHE A 285 10.29 -3.00 -10.80
CA PHE A 285 8.93 -2.93 -10.26
C PHE A 285 8.38 -1.50 -10.22
N ARG A 286 9.20 -0.53 -9.82
CA ARG A 286 8.81 0.88 -9.84
C ARG A 286 8.47 1.40 -11.24
N VAL A 287 9.23 0.98 -12.25
CA VAL A 287 8.98 1.37 -13.63
C VAL A 287 7.69 0.73 -14.12
N VAL A 288 7.52 -0.58 -13.92
CA VAL A 288 6.34 -1.34 -14.34
C VAL A 288 5.07 -0.79 -13.68
N LEU A 289 5.07 -0.56 -12.37
CA LEU A 289 3.91 0.00 -11.66
C LEU A 289 3.53 1.40 -12.15
N ARG A 290 4.51 2.24 -12.49
CA ARG A 290 4.24 3.56 -13.08
C ARG A 290 3.60 3.43 -14.46
N ASP A 291 4.06 2.49 -15.26
CA ASP A 291 3.53 2.25 -16.60
C ASP A 291 2.12 1.66 -16.52
N ILE A 292 1.87 0.71 -15.61
CA ILE A 292 0.54 0.18 -15.29
C ILE A 292 -0.42 1.30 -14.86
N LEU A 293 0.03 2.22 -13.99
CA LEU A 293 -0.78 3.37 -13.57
C LEU A 293 -1.17 4.27 -14.75
N THR A 294 -0.26 4.48 -15.69
CA THR A 294 -0.50 5.27 -16.91
C THR A 294 -1.52 4.59 -17.82
N VAL A 295 -1.39 3.27 -18.02
CA VAL A 295 -2.34 2.47 -18.80
C VAL A 295 -3.72 2.49 -18.14
N ASN A 296 -3.79 2.28 -16.83
CA ASN A 296 -5.05 2.34 -16.08
C ASN A 296 -5.75 3.70 -16.22
N ALA A 297 -5.01 4.81 -16.08
CA ALA A 297 -5.56 6.15 -16.28
C ALA A 297 -6.13 6.35 -17.69
N THR A 298 -5.44 5.82 -18.70
CA THR A 298 -5.89 5.87 -20.11
C THR A 298 -7.17 5.07 -20.33
N LEU A 299 -7.26 3.85 -19.80
CA LEU A 299 -8.45 3.01 -19.89
C LEU A 299 -9.65 3.61 -19.17
N VAL A 300 -9.44 4.22 -18.00
CA VAL A 300 -10.50 4.95 -17.29
C VAL A 300 -11.00 6.14 -18.12
N ALA A 301 -10.10 6.94 -18.70
CA ALA A 301 -10.46 8.06 -19.55
C ALA A 301 -11.22 7.61 -20.81
N GLN A 302 -10.80 6.51 -21.42
CA GLN A 302 -11.50 5.93 -22.58
C GLN A 302 -12.93 5.53 -22.22
N ARG A 303 -13.14 4.82 -21.13
CA ARG A 303 -14.48 4.44 -20.66
C ARG A 303 -15.38 5.64 -20.39
N GLN A 304 -14.84 6.66 -19.74
CA GLN A 304 -15.59 7.91 -19.50
C GLN A 304 -15.99 8.59 -20.81
N ASN A 305 -15.11 8.58 -21.83
CA ASN A 305 -15.43 9.13 -23.16
C ASN A 305 -16.53 8.30 -23.86
N GLU A 306 -16.48 6.97 -23.76
CA GLU A 306 -17.51 6.09 -24.31
C GLU A 306 -18.86 6.32 -23.64
N GLU A 307 -18.90 6.42 -22.30
CA GLU A 307 -20.11 6.77 -21.54
C GLU A 307 -20.66 8.15 -21.93
N MET A 308 -19.78 9.14 -22.06
CA MET A 308 -20.17 10.51 -22.48
C MET A 308 -20.73 10.51 -23.89
N THR A 309 -20.14 9.75 -24.81
CA THR A 309 -20.65 9.60 -26.18
C THR A 309 -22.05 8.98 -26.17
N HIS A 310 -22.23 7.91 -25.40
CA HIS A 310 -23.55 7.26 -25.26
C HIS A 310 -24.60 8.22 -24.66
N LEU A 311 -24.25 8.95 -23.59
CA LEU A 311 -25.16 9.95 -22.99
C LEU A 311 -25.51 11.07 -23.98
N THR A 312 -24.54 11.48 -24.78
CA THR A 312 -24.75 12.50 -25.84
C THR A 312 -25.72 12.00 -26.91
N GLU A 313 -25.57 10.75 -27.37
CA GLU A 313 -26.50 10.14 -28.33
C GLU A 313 -27.94 10.02 -27.77
N VAL A 314 -28.07 9.62 -26.51
CA VAL A 314 -29.38 9.56 -25.83
C VAL A 314 -29.98 10.97 -25.74
N SER A 315 -29.20 11.98 -25.38
CA SER A 315 -29.64 13.37 -25.27
C SER A 315 -30.10 13.92 -26.61
N ILE A 316 -29.36 13.63 -27.69
CA ILE A 316 -29.77 14.01 -29.07
C ILE A 316 -31.11 13.38 -29.45
N LYS A 317 -31.29 12.06 -29.20
CA LYS A 317 -32.57 11.36 -29.48
C LYS A 317 -33.74 11.96 -28.69
N GLN A 318 -33.54 12.23 -27.40
CA GLN A 318 -34.54 12.92 -26.56
C GLN A 318 -34.87 14.31 -27.08
N GLY A 319 -33.85 15.07 -27.48
CA GLY A 319 -34.05 16.41 -28.09
C GLY A 319 -34.89 16.35 -29.36
N ASP A 320 -34.70 15.34 -30.20
CA ASP A 320 -35.50 15.15 -31.41
C ASP A 320 -36.94 14.72 -31.12
N GLU A 321 -37.13 13.89 -30.09
CA GLU A 321 -38.50 13.54 -29.61
C GLU A 321 -39.22 14.78 -29.07
N VAL A 322 -38.56 15.60 -28.25
CA VAL A 322 -39.17 16.84 -27.73
C VAL A 322 -39.51 17.81 -28.86
N LYS A 323 -38.67 17.95 -29.89
CA LYS A 323 -38.98 18.74 -31.09
C LYS A 323 -40.24 18.25 -31.78
N LYS A 324 -40.38 16.95 -31.99
CA LYS A 324 -41.56 16.33 -32.61
C LYS A 324 -42.82 16.59 -31.78
N ILE A 325 -42.80 16.33 -30.46
CA ILE A 325 -43.91 16.59 -29.55
C ILE A 325 -44.31 18.05 -29.58
N SER A 326 -43.34 18.96 -29.47
CA SER A 326 -43.59 20.40 -29.49
C SER A 326 -44.14 20.88 -30.84
N GLY A 327 -43.64 20.33 -31.95
CA GLY A 327 -44.14 20.59 -33.28
C GLY A 327 -45.62 20.19 -33.46
N TRP A 328 -45.98 18.96 -33.05
CA TRP A 328 -47.37 18.48 -33.06
C TRP A 328 -48.26 19.33 -32.15
N ALA A 329 -47.78 19.66 -30.93
CA ALA A 329 -48.55 20.51 -30.02
C ALA A 329 -48.82 21.90 -30.66
N ALA A 330 -47.84 22.52 -31.28
CA ALA A 330 -48.01 23.81 -31.96
C ALA A 330 -49.04 23.74 -33.08
N ILE A 331 -49.01 22.68 -33.91
CA ILE A 331 -49.99 22.47 -35.02
C ILE A 331 -51.42 22.28 -34.48
N ILE A 332 -51.59 21.55 -33.40
CA ILE A 332 -52.89 21.29 -32.77
C ILE A 332 -53.42 22.56 -32.08
N PHE A 333 -52.56 23.35 -31.45
CA PHE A 333 -52.94 24.60 -30.76
C PHE A 333 -53.25 25.76 -31.72
N ALA A 334 -52.69 25.78 -32.93
CA ALA A 334 -52.85 26.89 -33.86
C ALA A 334 -54.33 27.19 -34.20
N PRO A 335 -55.19 26.23 -34.52
CA PRO A 335 -56.63 26.45 -34.69
C PRO A 335 -57.30 27.00 -33.42
N SER A 336 -56.90 26.54 -32.24
CA SER A 336 -57.52 27.02 -30.99
C SER A 336 -57.23 28.51 -30.74
N LEU A 337 -56.07 29.00 -31.16
CA LEU A 337 -55.74 30.42 -31.09
C LEU A 337 -56.65 31.28 -31.95
N VAL A 338 -56.88 30.83 -33.20
CA VAL A 338 -57.83 31.51 -34.12
C VAL A 338 -59.25 31.46 -33.53
N GLY A 339 -59.69 30.30 -33.06
CA GLY A 339 -60.98 30.17 -32.40
C GLY A 339 -61.14 31.03 -31.15
N SER A 340 -60.11 31.20 -30.36
CA SER A 340 -60.12 32.10 -29.18
C SER A 340 -60.32 33.55 -29.56
N VAL A 341 -59.69 34.02 -30.64
CA VAL A 341 -59.89 35.39 -31.14
C VAL A 341 -61.33 35.64 -31.52
N TYR A 342 -61.96 34.70 -32.27
CA TYR A 342 -63.38 34.79 -32.67
C TYR A 342 -64.36 34.51 -31.55
N GLY A 343 -63.92 33.92 -30.46
CA GLY A 343 -64.69 33.70 -29.26
C GLY A 343 -64.65 34.84 -28.23
N MET A 344 -63.93 35.93 -28.55
CA MET A 344 -63.88 37.10 -27.65
C MET A 344 -65.19 37.93 -27.75
N ASN A 345 -65.72 38.39 -26.59
CA ASN A 345 -66.95 39.17 -26.48
C ASN A 345 -66.68 40.66 -26.77
N PHE A 346 -66.43 41.01 -28.01
CA PHE A 346 -66.39 42.42 -28.47
C PHE A 346 -67.66 42.80 -29.13
N ASP A 347 -68.22 44.02 -28.84
CA ASP A 347 -69.49 44.52 -29.41
C ASP A 347 -69.38 44.82 -30.90
N VAL A 348 -68.20 45.02 -31.44
CA VAL A 348 -67.95 45.34 -32.86
C VAL A 348 -66.94 44.38 -33.43
N MET A 349 -67.41 43.29 -34.04
CA MET A 349 -66.62 42.35 -34.86
C MET A 349 -67.30 42.23 -36.26
N PRO A 350 -66.79 43.02 -37.25
CA PRO A 350 -67.43 43.03 -38.60
C PRO A 350 -67.48 41.66 -39.27
N GLU A 351 -66.47 40.82 -39.01
CA GLU A 351 -66.32 39.47 -39.60
C GLU A 351 -67.42 38.48 -39.16
N LEU A 352 -67.93 38.62 -37.92
CA LEU A 352 -68.99 37.72 -37.39
C LEU A 352 -70.36 37.91 -38.10
N HIS A 353 -70.60 39.08 -38.70
CA HIS A 353 -71.81 39.41 -39.38
C HIS A 353 -71.73 39.24 -40.92
N ALA A 354 -70.54 38.88 -41.43
CA ALA A 354 -70.28 38.65 -42.84
C ALA A 354 -70.70 37.19 -43.22
N GLN A 355 -71.40 37.00 -44.31
CA GLN A 355 -71.80 35.66 -44.80
C GLN A 355 -70.62 34.72 -45.05
N TRP A 356 -69.43 35.28 -45.30
CA TRP A 356 -68.18 34.57 -45.54
C TRP A 356 -67.24 34.53 -44.30
N GLY A 357 -67.63 35.06 -43.17
CA GLY A 357 -66.79 35.11 -41.95
C GLY A 357 -66.45 33.72 -41.43
N TYR A 358 -67.43 32.81 -41.29
CA TYR A 358 -67.15 31.47 -40.82
C TYR A 358 -66.28 30.63 -41.78
N PRO A 359 -66.58 30.59 -43.12
CA PRO A 359 -65.68 29.89 -44.06
C PRO A 359 -64.26 30.43 -44.05
N LEU A 360 -64.04 31.73 -43.92
CA LEU A 360 -62.73 32.38 -43.87
C LEU A 360 -61.97 32.02 -42.59
N ALA A 361 -62.64 32.00 -41.45
CA ALA A 361 -62.03 31.56 -40.18
C ALA A 361 -61.56 30.11 -40.25
N LEU A 362 -62.40 29.17 -40.81
CA LEU A 362 -61.97 27.82 -41.03
C LEU A 362 -60.77 27.69 -41.98
N LEU A 363 -60.81 28.45 -43.08
CA LEU A 363 -59.68 28.49 -44.00
C LEU A 363 -58.41 29.02 -43.35
N ALA A 364 -58.47 30.05 -42.51
CA ALA A 364 -57.35 30.57 -41.75
C ALA A 364 -56.79 29.52 -40.80
N MET A 365 -57.61 28.79 -40.02
CA MET A 365 -57.21 27.69 -39.16
C MET A 365 -56.46 26.64 -39.93
N ILE A 366 -56.96 26.18 -41.04
CA ILE A 366 -56.35 25.14 -41.89
C ILE A 366 -55.04 25.66 -42.47
N THR A 367 -55.01 26.89 -42.98
CA THR A 367 -53.81 27.50 -43.59
C THR A 367 -52.65 27.66 -42.57
N VAL A 368 -52.96 28.12 -41.37
CA VAL A 368 -51.97 28.23 -40.32
C VAL A 368 -51.44 26.85 -39.90
N SER A 369 -52.30 25.85 -39.70
CA SER A 369 -51.88 24.50 -39.34
C SER A 369 -51.05 23.84 -40.44
N VAL A 370 -51.45 23.93 -41.70
CA VAL A 370 -50.69 23.41 -42.85
C VAL A 370 -49.37 24.13 -43.03
N GLY A 371 -49.39 25.44 -42.86
CA GLY A 371 -48.18 26.27 -42.92
C GLY A 371 -47.16 25.87 -41.85
N LEU A 372 -47.60 25.71 -40.59
CA LEU A 372 -46.73 25.24 -39.51
C LEU A 372 -46.20 23.84 -39.80
N PHE A 373 -47.08 22.93 -40.27
CA PHE A 373 -46.65 21.57 -40.65
C PHE A 373 -45.58 21.58 -41.74
N ALA A 374 -45.78 22.39 -42.80
CA ALA A 374 -44.82 22.54 -43.90
C ALA A 374 -43.47 23.09 -43.39
N VAL A 375 -43.51 24.11 -42.52
CA VAL A 375 -42.28 24.72 -41.92
C VAL A 375 -41.53 23.68 -41.04
N PHE A 376 -42.24 22.96 -40.17
CA PHE A 376 -41.61 21.98 -39.32
C PHE A 376 -41.03 20.79 -40.11
N ARG A 377 -41.75 20.36 -41.17
CA ARG A 377 -41.22 19.32 -42.07
C ARG A 377 -39.99 19.80 -42.84
N TRP A 378 -39.98 21.05 -43.32
CA TRP A 378 -38.82 21.64 -43.99
C TRP A 378 -37.62 21.75 -43.06
N LYS A 379 -37.82 22.11 -41.81
CA LYS A 379 -36.77 22.16 -40.79
C LYS A 379 -36.38 20.77 -40.22
N LYS A 380 -36.95 19.69 -40.74
CA LYS A 380 -36.71 18.30 -40.26
C LYS A 380 -37.01 18.08 -38.75
N TRP A 381 -38.01 18.82 -38.23
CA TRP A 381 -38.45 18.63 -36.85
C TRP A 381 -39.48 17.49 -36.76
N MET A 382 -40.03 17.09 -37.91
CA MET A 382 -41.03 16.01 -38.04
C MET A 382 -40.67 15.10 -39.20
#